data_b8a422204f2fd9201bf72970f52035b2
#
_entry.id   b8a422204f2fd9201bf72970f52035b2
#
_cell.length_a   1.000
_cell.length_b   1.000
_cell.length_c   1.000
_cell.angle_alpha   90.00
_cell.angle_beta   90.00
_cell.angle_gamma   90.00
#
_symmetry.space_group_name_H-M   'P 1'
#
loop_
_entity.id
_entity.type
_entity.pdbx_description
1 polymer ?
#
loop_
_entity_poly.entity_id
_entity_poly.type
_entity_poly.pdbx_seq_one_letter_code
_entity_poly.pdbx_strand_id
1 'polypeptide(L)'
;MTPIATSEQLKNVQPASTPQHLLRNFSIIAHIDHGKSTLADRMLQATGVVQPRDMRAQYLDRMDIERERGITIKSQAVRMPWTVEADGVSTTYALNMIDTPGHVDFSYEVNRSLAACEGAVLLVDAAQGIQAQTLANLYMAMEGDLTIIPVLNKIDLPAAEPERHAAEIASLIGCEIEDVLQVSGKTGQGVPELLDQ
;
A
#
# COMPACT_ATOMS: atom_id res chain seq x y z
N MET A 1 12.31 8.34 -14.58
CA MET A 1 12.85 6.98 -14.32
C MET A 1 13.30 6.97 -12.89
N THR A 2 12.53 6.37 -12.01
CA THR A 2 12.88 6.21 -10.59
C THR A 2 14.12 5.32 -10.51
N PRO A 3 15.18 5.70 -9.80
CA PRO A 3 16.38 4.89 -9.71
C PRO A 3 16.06 3.58 -8.97
N ILE A 4 16.45 2.46 -9.57
CA ILE A 4 16.43 1.16 -8.91
C ILE A 4 17.31 1.25 -7.66
N ALA A 5 16.78 0.80 -6.51
CA ALA A 5 17.53 0.81 -5.26
C ALA A 5 18.91 0.14 -5.45
N THR A 6 19.95 0.84 -5.03
CA THR A 6 21.30 0.31 -5.12
C THR A 6 21.49 -0.83 -4.11
N SER A 7 22.49 -1.70 -4.36
CA SER A 7 22.84 -2.76 -3.41
C SER A 7 23.20 -2.19 -2.01
N GLU A 8 23.64 -0.94 -1.96
CA GLU A 8 23.95 -0.22 -0.74
C GLU A 8 22.69 0.24 0.01
N GLN A 9 21.69 0.76 -0.68
CA GLN A 9 20.38 1.09 -0.08
C GLN A 9 19.69 -0.14 0.49
N LEU A 10 19.73 -1.28 -0.21
CA LEU A 10 19.20 -2.55 0.29
C LEU A 10 19.95 -3.07 1.53
N LYS A 11 21.26 -2.80 1.65
CA LYS A 11 22.03 -3.14 2.86
C LYS A 11 21.68 -2.24 4.03
N ASN A 12 21.42 -0.96 3.79
CA ASN A 12 21.12 0.01 4.84
C ASN A 12 19.79 -0.20 5.55
N VAL A 13 18.87 -0.96 4.95
CA VAL A 13 17.56 -1.29 5.55
C VAL A 13 17.49 -2.72 6.14
N GLN A 14 18.63 -3.31 6.49
CA GLN A 14 18.63 -4.62 7.15
C GLN A 14 18.05 -4.55 8.57
N PRO A 15 17.27 -5.56 9.02
CA PRO A 15 16.59 -5.54 10.33
C PRO A 15 17.49 -5.20 11.51
N ALA A 16 18.74 -5.69 11.50
CA ALA A 16 19.69 -5.52 12.60
C ALA A 16 20.35 -4.15 12.65
N SER A 17 20.29 -3.35 11.58
CA SER A 17 21.05 -2.10 11.44
C SER A 17 20.20 -0.86 11.24
N THR A 18 18.88 -1.01 10.98
CA THR A 18 18.00 0.13 10.74
C THR A 18 17.54 0.75 12.06
N PRO A 19 17.82 2.03 12.34
CA PRO A 19 17.30 2.73 13.51
C PRO A 19 15.77 2.74 13.53
N GLN A 20 15.17 2.63 14.71
CA GLN A 20 13.71 2.54 14.86
C GLN A 20 12.97 3.72 14.24
N HIS A 21 13.49 4.95 14.35
CA HIS A 21 12.85 6.15 13.80
C HIS A 21 12.82 6.18 12.26
N LEU A 22 13.56 5.29 11.59
CA LEU A 22 13.55 5.12 10.13
C LEU A 22 12.68 3.93 9.67
N LEU A 23 12.03 3.25 10.59
CA LEU A 23 11.10 2.17 10.27
C LEU A 23 9.69 2.75 10.08
N ARG A 24 8.98 2.22 9.08
CA ARG A 24 7.54 2.51 8.85
C ARG A 24 6.84 1.19 8.55
N ASN A 25 5.96 0.79 9.44
CA ASN A 25 5.17 -0.42 9.28
C ASN A 25 3.76 -0.04 8.83
N PHE A 26 3.34 -0.53 7.70
CA PHE A 26 2.02 -0.24 7.15
C PHE A 26 1.38 -1.44 6.49
N SER A 27 0.07 -1.38 6.33
CA SER A 27 -0.73 -2.35 5.60
C SER A 27 -1.59 -1.66 4.54
N ILE A 28 -2.08 -2.41 3.55
CA ILE A 28 -3.03 -1.92 2.56
C ILE A 28 -4.40 -2.53 2.85
N ILE A 29 -5.36 -1.68 3.18
CA ILE A 29 -6.78 -2.00 3.33
C ILE A 29 -7.45 -1.80 1.98
N ALA A 30 -8.01 -2.86 1.43
CA ALA A 30 -8.68 -2.80 0.13
C ALA A 30 -9.81 -3.83 0.05
N HIS A 31 -10.83 -3.52 -0.74
CA HIS A 31 -11.78 -4.53 -1.18
C HIS A 31 -11.16 -5.48 -2.21
N ILE A 32 -11.76 -6.64 -2.41
CA ILE A 32 -11.38 -7.58 -3.47
C ILE A 32 -11.44 -6.83 -4.82
N ASP A 33 -10.47 -7.07 -5.68
CA ASP A 33 -10.33 -6.46 -7.01
C ASP A 33 -10.10 -4.93 -7.05
N HIS A 34 -9.92 -4.24 -5.91
CA HIS A 34 -9.51 -2.84 -5.89
C HIS A 34 -8.04 -2.62 -6.27
N GLY A 35 -7.29 -3.71 -6.50
CA GLY A 35 -5.92 -3.66 -7.02
C GLY A 35 -4.82 -3.65 -5.97
N LYS A 36 -5.08 -4.20 -4.76
CA LYS A 36 -4.10 -4.31 -3.67
C LYS A 36 -2.80 -4.97 -4.14
N SER A 37 -2.87 -6.20 -4.68
CA SER A 37 -1.68 -6.94 -5.12
C SER A 37 -0.97 -6.24 -6.28
N THR A 38 -1.71 -5.60 -7.20
CA THR A 38 -1.13 -4.82 -8.29
C THR A 38 -0.37 -3.59 -7.80
N LEU A 39 -0.93 -2.88 -6.80
CA LEU A 39 -0.25 -1.74 -6.18
C LEU A 39 0.99 -2.19 -5.41
N ALA A 40 0.89 -3.28 -4.63
CA ALA A 40 2.02 -3.87 -3.92
C ALA A 40 3.16 -4.26 -4.88
N ASP A 41 2.84 -4.92 -6.00
CA ASP A 41 3.79 -5.24 -7.06
C ASP A 41 4.49 -3.98 -7.60
N ARG A 42 3.74 -2.91 -7.80
CA ARG A 42 4.28 -1.64 -8.29
C ARG A 42 5.20 -0.97 -7.27
N MET A 43 4.85 -1.01 -5.98
CA MET A 43 5.72 -0.53 -4.90
C MET A 43 7.04 -1.31 -4.86
N LEU A 44 6.99 -2.65 -4.98
CA LEU A 44 8.19 -3.49 -5.04
C LEU A 44 9.10 -3.16 -6.23
N GLN A 45 8.53 -2.81 -7.37
CA GLN A 45 9.27 -2.34 -8.53
C GLN A 45 9.88 -0.94 -8.31
N ALA A 46 9.08 0.00 -7.80
CA ALA A 46 9.52 1.38 -7.57
C ALA A 46 10.66 1.45 -6.57
N THR A 47 10.61 0.62 -5.52
CA THR A 47 11.66 0.53 -4.49
C THR A 47 12.85 -0.35 -4.88
N GLY A 48 12.80 -1.00 -6.04
CA GLY A 48 13.88 -1.83 -6.57
C GLY A 48 14.10 -3.16 -5.83
N VAL A 49 13.20 -3.56 -4.94
CA VAL A 49 13.27 -4.84 -4.21
C VAL A 49 13.14 -6.02 -5.17
N VAL A 50 12.30 -5.88 -6.19
CA VAL A 50 12.14 -6.87 -7.25
C VAL A 50 12.56 -6.25 -8.58
N GLN A 51 13.49 -6.92 -9.27
CA GLN A 51 13.96 -6.44 -10.56
C GLN A 51 12.87 -6.62 -11.63
N PRO A 52 12.77 -5.74 -12.64
CA PRO A 52 11.75 -5.85 -13.69
C PRO A 52 11.71 -7.21 -14.39
N ARG A 53 12.87 -7.85 -14.58
CA ARG A 53 13.00 -9.18 -15.21
C ARG A 53 12.47 -10.32 -14.36
N ASP A 54 12.45 -10.15 -13.02
CA ASP A 54 12.04 -11.15 -12.05
C ASP A 54 10.59 -10.93 -11.59
N MET A 55 9.99 -9.81 -12.03
CA MET A 55 8.64 -9.43 -11.67
C MET A 55 7.61 -10.31 -12.41
N ARG A 56 6.65 -10.79 -11.65
CA ARG A 56 5.45 -11.49 -12.14
C ARG A 56 4.24 -10.91 -11.43
N ALA A 57 3.09 -10.96 -12.09
CA ALA A 57 1.84 -10.48 -11.49
C ALA A 57 1.55 -11.21 -10.17
N GLN A 58 1.04 -10.46 -9.18
CA GLN A 58 0.74 -10.97 -7.85
C GLN A 58 1.98 -11.63 -7.20
N TYR A 59 3.09 -10.89 -7.19
CA TYR A 59 4.38 -11.41 -6.74
C TYR A 59 4.36 -11.92 -5.29
N LEU A 60 3.56 -11.29 -4.43
CA LEU A 60 3.39 -11.67 -3.02
C LEU A 60 2.44 -12.85 -2.83
N ASP A 61 1.48 -13.05 -3.73
CA ASP A 61 0.54 -14.16 -3.67
C ASP A 61 1.25 -15.45 -4.09
N ARG A 62 1.78 -16.19 -3.11
CA ARG A 62 2.63 -17.37 -3.36
C ARG A 62 1.86 -18.66 -3.54
N MET A 63 0.63 -18.72 -3.00
CA MET A 63 -0.23 -19.89 -3.10
C MET A 63 -0.97 -19.89 -4.45
N ASP A 64 -1.12 -21.06 -5.07
CA ASP A 64 -1.85 -21.16 -6.35
C ASP A 64 -3.32 -20.69 -6.19
N ILE A 65 -3.94 -21.00 -5.06
CA ILE A 65 -5.32 -20.60 -4.76
C ILE A 65 -5.45 -19.07 -4.56
N GLU A 66 -4.41 -18.39 -4.04
CA GLU A 66 -4.39 -16.93 -3.94
C GLU A 66 -4.44 -16.30 -5.32
N ARG A 67 -3.61 -16.81 -6.26
CA ARG A 67 -3.56 -16.34 -7.65
C ARG A 67 -4.82 -16.68 -8.43
N GLU A 68 -5.37 -17.88 -8.24
CA GLU A 68 -6.58 -18.33 -8.93
C GLU A 68 -7.79 -17.49 -8.55
N ARG A 69 -7.89 -17.12 -7.27
CA ARG A 69 -9.03 -16.36 -6.72
C ARG A 69 -8.79 -14.86 -6.63
N GLY A 70 -7.57 -14.37 -6.88
CA GLY A 70 -7.22 -12.95 -6.74
C GLY A 70 -7.32 -12.42 -5.31
N ILE A 71 -7.13 -13.28 -4.29
CA ILE A 71 -7.23 -12.92 -2.88
C ILE A 71 -5.95 -13.29 -2.13
N THR A 72 -5.55 -12.46 -1.18
CA THR A 72 -4.49 -12.79 -0.23
C THR A 72 -5.10 -13.61 0.91
N ILE A 73 -4.51 -14.77 1.23
CA ILE A 73 -4.93 -15.63 2.33
C ILE A 73 -3.96 -15.52 3.50
N LYS A 74 -2.65 -15.51 3.20
CA LYS A 74 -1.62 -15.49 4.22
C LYS A 74 -0.90 -14.15 4.26
N SER A 75 -0.91 -13.49 5.42
CA SER A 75 -0.15 -12.25 5.62
C SER A 75 1.34 -12.46 5.41
N GLN A 76 1.97 -11.56 4.67
CA GLN A 76 3.41 -11.53 4.41
C GLN A 76 3.96 -10.14 4.66
N ALA A 77 5.14 -10.06 5.26
CA ALA A 77 5.83 -8.78 5.44
C ALA A 77 6.96 -8.65 4.40
N VAL A 78 7.02 -7.51 3.77
CA VAL A 78 8.09 -7.17 2.82
C VAL A 78 8.71 -5.84 3.21
N ARG A 79 10.04 -5.81 3.24
CA ARG A 79 10.80 -4.61 3.53
C ARG A 79 11.29 -3.97 2.23
N MET A 80 11.05 -2.67 2.11
CA MET A 80 11.38 -1.85 0.95
C MET A 80 12.20 -0.63 1.39
N PRO A 81 13.36 -0.34 0.78
CA PRO A 81 14.06 0.91 1.01
C PRO A 81 13.39 2.02 0.20
N TRP A 82 13.16 3.16 0.83
CA TRP A 82 12.70 4.35 0.13
C TRP A 82 13.47 5.58 0.61
N THR A 83 13.95 6.39 -0.31
CA THR A 83 14.74 7.58 0.03
C THR A 83 13.95 8.83 -0.28
N VAL A 84 13.75 9.65 0.74
CA VAL A 84 13.08 10.95 0.66
C VAL A 84 14.14 12.04 0.75
N GLU A 85 14.02 13.04 -0.09
CA GLU A 85 14.87 14.25 -0.05
C GLU A 85 14.05 15.40 0.54
N ALA A 86 14.46 15.88 1.72
CA ALA A 86 13.86 17.02 2.37
C ALA A 86 14.96 17.98 2.84
N ASP A 87 14.82 19.27 2.55
CA ASP A 87 15.76 20.35 2.95
C ASP A 87 17.23 20.07 2.58
N GLY A 88 17.46 19.38 1.45
CA GLY A 88 18.79 19.00 0.98
C GLY A 88 19.41 17.81 1.73
N VAL A 89 18.65 17.14 2.57
CA VAL A 89 19.04 15.92 3.28
C VAL A 89 18.33 14.72 2.67
N SER A 90 19.13 13.72 2.29
CA SER A 90 18.64 12.45 1.74
C SER A 90 18.49 11.44 2.88
N THR A 91 17.26 11.00 3.19
CA THR A 91 17.00 10.05 4.27
C THR A 91 16.37 8.78 3.70
N THR A 92 16.97 7.63 3.98
CA THR A 92 16.43 6.34 3.53
C THR A 92 15.66 5.67 4.66
N TYR A 93 14.37 5.47 4.43
CA TYR A 93 13.46 4.74 5.32
C TYR A 93 13.39 3.27 4.94
N ALA A 94 13.10 2.43 5.92
CA ALA A 94 12.72 1.03 5.70
C ALA A 94 11.20 0.92 5.81
N LEU A 95 10.52 0.86 4.68
CA LEU A 95 9.09 0.65 4.59
C LEU A 95 8.80 -0.85 4.73
N ASN A 96 8.10 -1.25 5.77
CA ASN A 96 7.67 -2.63 5.98
C ASN A 96 6.20 -2.73 5.65
N MET A 97 5.89 -3.20 4.46
CA MET A 97 4.51 -3.48 4.06
C MET A 97 4.10 -4.84 4.59
N ILE A 98 3.01 -4.89 5.34
CA ILE A 98 2.37 -6.13 5.78
C ILE A 98 1.18 -6.37 4.85
N ASP A 99 1.34 -7.31 3.92
CA ASP A 99 0.26 -7.71 3.01
C ASP A 99 -0.77 -8.52 3.77
N THR A 100 -2.01 -8.03 3.83
CA THR A 100 -3.11 -8.59 4.63
C THR A 100 -4.23 -9.09 3.73
N PRO A 101 -4.96 -10.16 4.16
CA PRO A 101 -6.20 -10.53 3.51
C PRO A 101 -7.19 -9.36 3.47
N GLY A 102 -7.91 -9.20 2.35
CA GLY A 102 -8.98 -8.20 2.24
C GLY A 102 -10.38 -8.73 2.59
N HIS A 103 -10.52 -10.06 2.74
CA HIS A 103 -11.80 -10.72 2.92
C HIS A 103 -12.24 -10.77 4.40
N VAL A 104 -13.52 -10.57 4.67
CA VAL A 104 -14.10 -10.56 6.04
C VAL A 104 -13.88 -11.85 6.81
N ASP A 105 -13.75 -12.98 6.13
CA ASP A 105 -13.49 -14.28 6.76
C ASP A 105 -12.14 -14.35 7.48
N PHE A 106 -11.22 -13.43 7.16
CA PHE A 106 -9.87 -13.35 7.73
C PHE A 106 -9.71 -12.15 8.69
N SER A 107 -10.79 -11.71 9.32
CA SER A 107 -10.80 -10.54 10.22
C SER A 107 -9.79 -10.65 11.36
N TYR A 108 -9.53 -11.86 11.87
CA TYR A 108 -8.52 -12.10 12.91
C TYR A 108 -7.10 -11.82 12.40
N GLU A 109 -6.75 -12.30 11.21
CA GLU A 109 -5.46 -12.05 10.54
C GLU A 109 -5.28 -10.58 10.22
N VAL A 110 -6.36 -9.91 9.75
CA VAL A 110 -6.37 -8.47 9.49
C VAL A 110 -6.06 -7.69 10.76
N ASN A 111 -6.78 -7.96 11.86
CA ASN A 111 -6.59 -7.27 13.13
C ASN A 111 -5.14 -7.44 13.65
N ARG A 112 -4.60 -8.66 13.62
CA ARG A 112 -3.21 -8.90 14.05
C ARG A 112 -2.18 -8.16 13.18
N SER A 113 -2.42 -8.07 11.88
CA SER A 113 -1.55 -7.36 10.95
C SER A 113 -1.60 -5.85 11.19
N LEU A 114 -2.80 -5.29 11.37
CA LEU A 114 -3.00 -3.87 11.67
C LEU A 114 -2.35 -3.51 13.02
N ALA A 115 -2.45 -4.36 14.05
CA ALA A 115 -1.82 -4.12 15.35
C ALA A 115 -0.27 -4.04 15.29
N ALA A 116 0.35 -4.49 14.21
CA ALA A 116 1.79 -4.36 13.97
C ALA A 116 2.16 -3.15 13.10
N CYS A 117 1.18 -2.36 12.68
CA CYS A 117 1.36 -1.21 11.79
C CYS A 117 1.26 0.13 12.55
N GLU A 118 1.87 1.15 11.98
CA GLU A 118 1.77 2.56 12.37
C GLU A 118 0.78 3.30 11.48
N GLY A 119 0.58 2.81 10.26
CA GLY A 119 -0.31 3.39 9.26
C GLY A 119 -1.00 2.34 8.41
N ALA A 120 -2.06 2.77 7.74
CA ALA A 120 -2.81 1.96 6.79
C ALA A 120 -3.14 2.76 5.53
N VAL A 121 -2.82 2.20 4.37
CA VAL A 121 -3.23 2.72 3.07
C VAL A 121 -4.66 2.26 2.80
N LEU A 122 -5.60 3.19 2.79
CA LEU A 122 -7.00 2.94 2.42
C LEU A 122 -7.12 3.01 0.89
N LEU A 123 -7.14 1.86 0.23
CA LEU A 123 -7.16 1.75 -1.23
C LEU A 123 -8.58 1.56 -1.75
N VAL A 124 -9.06 2.51 -2.54
CA VAL A 124 -10.40 2.49 -3.15
C VAL A 124 -10.27 2.53 -4.67
N ASP A 125 -11.05 1.72 -5.37
CA ASP A 125 -11.15 1.75 -6.84
C ASP A 125 -11.92 3.00 -7.28
N ALA A 126 -11.32 3.83 -8.13
CA ALA A 126 -11.90 5.08 -8.62
C ALA A 126 -13.13 4.90 -9.53
N ALA A 127 -13.43 3.67 -9.96
CA ALA A 127 -14.62 3.36 -10.73
C ALA A 127 -15.75 2.72 -9.90
N GLN A 128 -15.41 2.07 -8.75
CA GLN A 128 -16.37 1.34 -7.94
C GLN A 128 -16.71 2.05 -6.62
N GLY A 129 -15.81 2.92 -6.12
CA GLY A 129 -15.98 3.61 -4.86
C GLY A 129 -15.82 2.70 -3.63
N ILE A 130 -16.27 3.20 -2.48
CA ILE A 130 -16.11 2.53 -1.18
C ILE A 130 -17.06 1.33 -1.07
N GLN A 131 -16.53 0.19 -0.63
CA GLN A 131 -17.27 -1.05 -0.43
C GLN A 131 -17.37 -1.41 1.07
N ALA A 132 -18.39 -2.17 1.46
CA ALA A 132 -18.68 -2.50 2.86
C ALA A 132 -17.53 -3.19 3.60
N GLN A 133 -16.78 -4.07 2.92
CA GLN A 133 -15.61 -4.73 3.49
C GLN A 133 -14.47 -3.74 3.81
N THR A 134 -14.29 -2.75 2.95
CA THR A 134 -13.31 -1.68 3.17
C THR A 134 -13.64 -0.88 4.42
N LEU A 135 -14.92 -0.58 4.65
CA LEU A 135 -15.38 0.13 5.85
C LEU A 135 -15.07 -0.65 7.13
N ALA A 136 -15.35 -1.96 7.15
CA ALA A 136 -15.08 -2.79 8.33
C ALA A 136 -13.59 -2.78 8.70
N ASN A 137 -12.70 -2.93 7.72
CA ASN A 137 -11.26 -2.90 7.94
C ASN A 137 -10.75 -1.49 8.30
N LEU A 138 -11.35 -0.45 7.73
CA LEU A 138 -11.05 0.95 8.07
C LEU A 138 -11.36 1.23 9.54
N TYR A 139 -12.54 0.83 10.03
CA TYR A 139 -12.88 1.02 11.44
C TYR A 139 -11.92 0.29 12.38
N MET A 140 -11.49 -0.94 12.05
CA MET A 140 -10.46 -1.63 12.83
C MET A 140 -9.12 -0.87 12.85
N ALA A 141 -8.72 -0.26 11.74
CA ALA A 141 -7.51 0.55 11.69
C ALA A 141 -7.64 1.84 12.53
N MET A 142 -8.81 2.50 12.48
CA MET A 142 -9.09 3.71 13.28
C MET A 142 -9.17 3.39 14.78
N GLU A 143 -9.76 2.26 15.17
CA GLU A 143 -9.76 1.78 16.56
C GLU A 143 -8.34 1.47 17.07
N GLY A 144 -7.44 1.07 16.17
CA GLY A 144 -6.01 0.86 16.44
C GLY A 144 -5.18 2.14 16.44
N ASP A 145 -5.78 3.33 16.28
CA ASP A 145 -5.11 4.64 16.19
C ASP A 145 -4.05 4.71 15.08
N LEU A 146 -4.28 3.99 13.96
CA LEU A 146 -3.39 4.03 12.81
C LEU A 146 -3.59 5.31 12.00
N THR A 147 -2.49 5.86 11.48
CA THR A 147 -2.56 6.92 10.46
C THR A 147 -3.13 6.36 9.17
N ILE A 148 -4.23 6.94 8.67
CA ILE A 148 -4.88 6.52 7.44
C ILE A 148 -4.40 7.36 6.27
N ILE A 149 -3.84 6.72 5.24
CA ILE A 149 -3.46 7.34 3.98
C ILE A 149 -4.49 6.97 2.93
N PRO A 150 -5.39 7.91 2.54
CA PRO A 150 -6.44 7.63 1.57
C PRO A 150 -5.89 7.64 0.14
N VAL A 151 -6.24 6.60 -0.63
CA VAL A 151 -5.74 6.41 -1.99
C VAL A 151 -6.85 5.95 -2.93
N LEU A 152 -7.03 6.66 -4.04
CA LEU A 152 -7.82 6.24 -5.18
C LEU A 152 -6.94 5.54 -6.21
N ASN A 153 -7.28 4.31 -6.53
CA ASN A 153 -6.57 3.50 -7.51
C ASN A 153 -7.35 3.37 -8.81
N LYS A 154 -6.67 2.94 -9.85
CA LYS A 154 -7.22 2.71 -11.19
C LYS A 154 -7.73 3.99 -11.88
N ILE A 155 -7.09 5.12 -11.60
CA ILE A 155 -7.43 6.41 -12.25
C ILE A 155 -7.21 6.39 -13.77
N ASP A 156 -6.52 5.38 -14.28
CA ASP A 156 -6.32 5.12 -15.72
C ASP A 156 -7.55 4.54 -16.43
N LEU A 157 -8.57 4.13 -15.69
CA LEU A 157 -9.78 3.57 -16.28
C LEU A 157 -10.71 4.67 -16.83
N PRO A 158 -11.34 4.47 -18.01
CA PRO A 158 -12.30 5.43 -18.55
C PRO A 158 -13.54 5.65 -17.68
N ALA A 159 -13.88 4.68 -16.83
CA ALA A 159 -15.02 4.75 -15.91
C ALA A 159 -14.65 5.31 -14.53
N ALA A 160 -13.42 5.76 -14.33
CA ALA A 160 -12.99 6.36 -13.06
C ALA A 160 -13.70 7.70 -12.83
N GLU A 161 -14.18 7.92 -11.60
CA GLU A 161 -14.78 9.17 -11.12
C GLU A 161 -13.97 9.70 -9.91
N PRO A 162 -12.70 10.16 -10.13
CA PRO A 162 -11.79 10.46 -9.01
C PRO A 162 -12.32 11.57 -8.10
N GLU A 163 -12.86 12.65 -8.65
CA GLU A 163 -13.36 13.79 -7.86
C GLU A 163 -14.52 13.40 -6.92
N ARG A 164 -15.45 12.58 -7.43
CA ARG A 164 -16.58 12.10 -6.66
C ARG A 164 -16.13 11.20 -5.51
N HIS A 165 -15.32 10.19 -5.81
CA HIS A 165 -14.90 9.21 -4.80
C HIS A 165 -13.86 9.79 -3.83
N ALA A 166 -13.05 10.78 -4.23
CA ALA A 166 -12.19 11.52 -3.31
C ALA A 166 -13.03 12.28 -2.27
N ALA A 167 -14.11 12.94 -2.69
CA ALA A 167 -15.02 13.62 -1.75
C ALA A 167 -15.72 12.64 -0.79
N GLU A 168 -16.13 11.46 -1.26
CA GLU A 168 -16.72 10.40 -0.44
C GLU A 168 -15.72 9.90 0.63
N ILE A 169 -14.47 9.65 0.26
CA ILE A 169 -13.40 9.21 1.18
C ILE A 169 -13.07 10.32 2.18
N ALA A 170 -12.86 11.54 1.71
CA ALA A 170 -12.54 12.68 2.57
C ALA A 170 -13.62 12.91 3.64
N SER A 171 -14.89 12.83 3.25
CA SER A 171 -16.02 12.91 4.19
C SER A 171 -16.06 11.77 5.20
N LEU A 172 -15.65 10.56 4.80
CA LEU A 172 -15.66 9.37 5.65
C LEU A 172 -14.59 9.42 6.75
N ILE A 173 -13.37 9.85 6.40
CA ILE A 173 -12.23 9.84 7.33
C ILE A 173 -11.96 11.21 7.97
N GLY A 174 -12.61 12.28 7.48
CA GLY A 174 -12.47 13.63 8.03
C GLY A 174 -11.20 14.34 7.60
N CYS A 175 -10.73 14.15 6.37
CA CYS A 175 -9.59 14.87 5.77
C CYS A 175 -10.06 15.80 4.64
N GLU A 176 -9.13 16.58 4.07
CA GLU A 176 -9.41 17.38 2.87
C GLU A 176 -9.39 16.50 1.61
N ILE A 177 -10.09 16.94 0.55
CA ILE A 177 -10.17 16.18 -0.72
C ILE A 177 -8.78 16.06 -1.35
N GLU A 178 -7.96 17.09 -1.21
CA GLU A 178 -6.60 17.19 -1.71
C GLU A 178 -5.63 16.19 -1.06
N ASP A 179 -5.96 15.69 0.14
CA ASP A 179 -5.17 14.67 0.83
C ASP A 179 -5.39 13.27 0.25
N VAL A 180 -6.43 13.09 -0.57
CA VAL A 180 -6.72 11.81 -1.21
C VAL A 180 -5.81 11.61 -2.43
N LEU A 181 -4.82 10.75 -2.27
CA LEU A 181 -3.87 10.46 -3.34
C LEU A 181 -4.52 9.69 -4.49
N GLN A 182 -4.10 10.01 -5.70
CA GLN A 182 -4.59 9.39 -6.91
C GLN A 182 -3.49 8.58 -7.58
N VAL A 183 -3.71 7.28 -7.73
CA VAL A 183 -2.70 6.36 -8.27
C VAL A 183 -3.27 5.43 -9.35
N SER A 184 -2.37 4.88 -10.14
CA SER A 184 -2.63 3.70 -10.95
C SER A 184 -1.56 2.64 -10.68
N GLY A 185 -1.92 1.59 -9.96
CA GLY A 185 -1.04 0.44 -9.75
C GLY A 185 -0.63 -0.22 -11.08
N LYS A 186 -1.46 -0.12 -12.11
CA LYS A 186 -1.17 -0.65 -13.45
C LYS A 186 -0.08 0.14 -14.17
N THR A 187 -0.18 1.46 -14.21
CA THR A 187 0.75 2.33 -14.95
C THR A 187 1.94 2.78 -14.10
N GLY A 188 1.79 2.81 -12.78
CA GLY A 188 2.76 3.33 -11.81
C GLY A 188 2.60 4.83 -11.50
N GLN A 189 1.59 5.48 -12.09
CA GLN A 189 1.29 6.89 -11.82
C GLN A 189 0.92 7.10 -10.35
N GLY A 190 1.47 8.13 -9.71
CA GLY A 190 1.18 8.51 -8.32
C GLY A 190 1.81 7.59 -7.25
N VAL A 191 2.50 6.51 -7.65
CA VAL A 191 3.09 5.55 -6.70
C VAL A 191 4.31 6.11 -5.97
N PRO A 192 5.23 6.86 -6.59
CA PRO A 192 6.30 7.54 -5.87
C PRO A 192 5.77 8.51 -4.82
N GLU A 193 4.76 9.31 -5.15
CA GLU A 193 4.11 10.27 -4.25
C GLU A 193 3.45 9.57 -3.06
N LEU A 194 2.89 8.38 -3.26
CA LEU A 194 2.36 7.55 -2.18
C LEU A 194 3.48 7.01 -1.26
N LEU A 195 4.65 6.71 -1.80
CA LEU A 195 5.79 6.22 -1.01
C LEU A 195 6.48 7.34 -0.22
N ASP A 196 6.25 8.60 -0.57
CA ASP A 196 6.77 9.78 0.12
C ASP A 196 5.95 10.16 1.38
N GLN A 197 4.71 9.61 1.54
CA GLN A 197 3.85 9.86 2.69
C GLN A 197 4.29 9.08 3.94
#